data_e581ab06d4de5d97d4182561e9827b61
#
_entry.id   e581ab06d4de5d97d4182561e9827b61
#
_cell.length_a   1.000
_cell.length_b   1.000
_cell.length_c   1.000
_cell.angle_alpha   90.00
_cell.angle_beta   90.00
_cell.angle_gamma   90.00
#
_symmetry.space_group_name_H-M   'P 1'
#
loop_
_entity.id
_entity.type
_entity.pdbx_description
1 polymer ?
#
loop_
_entity_poly.entity_id
_entity_poly.type
_entity_poly.pdbx_seq_one_letter_code
_entity_poly.pdbx_strand_id
1 'polypeptide(L)'
;LRLFFIKNGFTIFGAIKNHHFMKFVIDFLPTFGLLGLLFVFFKNNWIAKQEVGNEKMATIAKNIANGAMSFLKAEYRILSIFVVCLAVLLYIKGSNEEGSHGMVALSFVVGAICSALAGFIGMRVATKANVRTTNAARTSLGKALEVAFTGGSVMGLGVVGLGVLGLSSLFALYQNIWPG
;
A
#
# COMPACT_ATOMS: atom_id res chain seq x y z
N LEU A 1 21.74 -11.13 30.51
CA LEU A 1 21.14 -10.63 29.24
C LEU A 1 20.09 -11.61 28.68
N ARG A 2 20.34 -12.93 28.67
CA ARG A 2 19.38 -13.97 28.21
C ARG A 2 18.08 -14.02 29.02
N LEU A 3 18.16 -13.84 30.35
CA LEU A 3 17.02 -13.81 31.26
C LEU A 3 16.15 -12.56 31.10
N PHE A 4 16.74 -11.43 30.71
CA PHE A 4 16.01 -10.17 30.48
C PHE A 4 15.16 -10.23 29.20
N PHE A 5 15.66 -10.87 28.13
CA PHE A 5 14.91 -11.09 26.89
C PHE A 5 13.75 -12.06 27.05
N ILE A 6 13.92 -13.11 27.87
CA ILE A 6 12.85 -14.09 28.16
C ILE A 6 11.72 -13.43 28.96
N LYS A 7 12.04 -12.54 29.92
CA LYS A 7 11.04 -11.87 30.75
C LYS A 7 10.20 -10.83 29.98
N ASN A 8 10.82 -10.10 29.04
CA ASN A 8 10.10 -9.13 28.21
C ASN A 8 9.36 -9.76 27.02
N GLY A 9 9.90 -10.83 26.43
CA GLY A 9 9.21 -11.61 25.41
C GLY A 9 7.96 -12.31 25.96
N PHE A 10 8.01 -12.79 27.20
CA PHE A 10 6.88 -13.45 27.85
C PHE A 10 5.72 -12.47 28.17
N THR A 11 6.02 -11.21 28.45
CA THR A 11 4.99 -10.16 28.68
C THR A 11 4.29 -9.77 27.39
N ILE A 12 5.00 -9.72 26.25
CA ILE A 12 4.40 -9.46 24.93
C ILE A 12 3.52 -10.65 24.51
N PHE A 13 4.01 -11.91 24.69
CA PHE A 13 3.24 -13.12 24.40
C PHE A 13 2.03 -13.29 25.34
N GLY A 14 2.13 -12.86 26.60
CA GLY A 14 1.02 -12.83 27.55
C GLY A 14 -0.06 -11.81 27.20
N ALA A 15 0.33 -10.66 26.68
CA ALA A 15 -0.61 -9.64 26.18
C ALA A 15 -1.34 -10.10 24.91
N ILE A 16 -0.67 -10.85 24.02
CA ILE A 16 -1.26 -11.45 22.81
C ILE A 16 -2.33 -12.51 23.18
N LYS A 17 -2.21 -13.18 24.33
CA LYS A 17 -3.20 -14.17 24.80
C LYS A 17 -4.48 -13.52 25.38
N ASN A 18 -4.50 -12.19 25.55
CA ASN A 18 -5.66 -11.48 26.06
C ASN A 18 -6.64 -11.19 24.91
N HIS A 19 -7.70 -11.99 24.79
CA HIS A 19 -8.72 -11.92 23.72
C HIS A 19 -9.28 -10.50 23.55
N HIS A 20 -9.44 -9.75 24.62
CA HIS A 20 -9.88 -8.35 24.60
C HIS A 20 -8.85 -7.40 23.97
N PHE A 21 -7.56 -7.60 24.26
CA PHE A 21 -6.49 -6.78 23.69
C PHE A 21 -6.33 -7.05 22.18
N MET A 22 -6.40 -8.32 21.78
CA MET A 22 -6.34 -8.70 20.36
C MET A 22 -7.51 -8.10 19.57
N LYS A 23 -8.72 -8.20 20.11
CA LYS A 23 -9.91 -7.62 19.47
C LYS A 23 -9.78 -6.10 19.33
N PHE A 24 -9.36 -5.41 20.40
CA PHE A 24 -9.10 -3.97 20.35
C PHE A 24 -8.07 -3.59 19.26
N VAL A 25 -6.94 -4.29 19.19
CA VAL A 25 -5.92 -4.03 18.16
C VAL A 25 -6.48 -4.23 16.76
N ILE A 26 -7.24 -5.30 16.54
CA ILE A 26 -7.83 -5.61 15.23
C ILE A 26 -8.86 -4.56 14.83
N ASP A 27 -9.70 -4.12 15.74
CA ASP A 27 -10.73 -3.10 15.49
C ASP A 27 -10.11 -1.73 15.16
N PHE A 28 -8.92 -1.44 15.69
CA PHE A 28 -8.20 -0.18 15.41
C PHE A 28 -7.25 -0.24 14.21
N LEU A 29 -6.90 -1.43 13.69
CA LEU A 29 -6.01 -1.55 12.53
C LEU A 29 -6.46 -0.74 11.30
N PRO A 30 -7.75 -0.74 10.91
CA PRO A 30 -8.20 0.04 9.76
C PRO A 30 -7.96 1.54 9.93
N THR A 31 -8.04 2.07 11.15
CA THR A 31 -7.81 3.50 11.43
C THR A 31 -6.36 3.90 11.14
N PHE A 32 -5.39 3.05 11.46
CA PHE A 32 -3.98 3.30 11.12
C PHE A 32 -3.74 3.28 9.62
N GLY A 33 -4.39 2.37 8.89
CA GLY A 33 -4.36 2.35 7.43
C GLY A 33 -4.92 3.64 6.83
N LEU A 34 -6.05 4.11 7.36
CA LEU A 34 -6.68 5.37 6.93
C LEU A 34 -5.80 6.59 7.23
N LEU A 35 -5.21 6.67 8.42
CA LEU A 35 -4.26 7.73 8.79
C LEU A 35 -3.05 7.75 7.86
N GLY A 36 -2.51 6.58 7.50
CA GLY A 36 -1.44 6.46 6.51
C GLY A 36 -1.85 7.03 5.14
N LEU A 37 -3.05 6.71 4.66
CA LEU A 37 -3.55 7.22 3.37
C LEU A 37 -3.86 8.73 3.42
N LEU A 38 -4.33 9.26 4.53
CA LEU A 38 -4.48 10.70 4.74
C LEU A 38 -3.13 11.42 4.65
N PHE A 39 -2.10 10.88 5.31
CA PHE A 39 -0.75 11.40 5.20
C PHE A 39 -0.25 11.38 3.74
N VAL A 40 -0.46 10.29 3.02
CA VAL A 40 -0.15 10.15 1.59
C VAL A 40 -0.81 11.26 0.77
N PHE A 41 -2.09 11.54 1.01
CA PHE A 41 -2.83 12.59 0.32
C PHE A 41 -2.22 13.98 0.56
N PHE A 42 -1.95 14.35 1.81
CA PHE A 42 -1.36 15.65 2.14
C PHE A 42 0.06 15.81 1.57
N LYS A 43 0.90 14.78 1.69
CA LYS A 43 2.29 14.83 1.20
C LYS A 43 2.37 14.77 -0.33
N ASN A 44 1.49 14.05 -1.01
CA ASN A 44 1.40 14.08 -2.47
C ASN A 44 1.02 15.48 -2.99
N ASN A 45 0.11 16.18 -2.30
CA ASN A 45 -0.22 17.55 -2.61
C ASN A 45 0.93 18.52 -2.35
N TRP A 46 1.70 18.30 -1.29
CA TRP A 46 2.91 19.06 -1.00
C TRP A 46 3.96 18.88 -2.11
N ILE A 47 4.23 17.63 -2.55
CA ILE A 47 5.14 17.34 -3.66
C ILE A 47 4.67 18.05 -4.93
N ALA A 48 3.37 18.03 -5.22
CA ALA A 48 2.80 18.64 -6.43
C ALA A 48 3.03 20.16 -6.51
N LYS A 49 3.17 20.83 -5.36
CA LYS A 49 3.44 22.28 -5.26
C LYS A 49 4.92 22.64 -5.42
N GLN A 50 5.84 21.67 -5.38
CA GLN A 50 7.26 21.94 -5.58
C GLN A 50 7.53 22.29 -7.04
N GLU A 51 8.53 23.15 -7.27
CA GLU A 51 8.88 23.61 -8.61
C GLU A 51 9.45 22.49 -9.48
N VAL A 52 9.00 22.45 -10.73
CA VAL A 52 9.43 21.46 -11.72
C VAL A 52 10.77 21.86 -12.36
N GLY A 53 11.11 23.15 -12.33
CA GLY A 53 12.30 23.71 -12.97
C GLY A 53 11.97 24.36 -14.31
N ASN A 54 12.90 24.29 -15.27
CA ASN A 54 12.72 24.93 -16.56
C ASN A 54 11.82 24.13 -17.51
N GLU A 55 11.44 24.73 -18.64
CA GLU A 55 10.53 24.15 -19.63
C GLU A 55 11.02 22.81 -20.19
N LYS A 56 12.34 22.66 -20.40
CA LYS A 56 12.94 21.40 -20.84
C LYS A 56 12.76 20.29 -19.81
N MET A 57 12.94 20.58 -18.51
CA MET A 57 12.69 19.63 -17.42
C MET A 57 11.22 19.24 -17.35
N ALA A 58 10.30 20.21 -17.50
CA ALA A 58 8.88 19.95 -17.50
C ALA A 58 8.47 19.04 -18.67
N THR A 59 9.00 19.26 -19.86
CA THR A 59 8.75 18.43 -21.06
C THR A 59 9.26 17.01 -20.86
N ILE A 60 10.48 16.85 -20.37
CA ILE A 60 11.06 15.52 -20.08
C ILE A 60 10.23 14.81 -19.03
N ALA A 61 9.86 15.47 -17.93
CA ALA A 61 9.05 14.90 -16.87
C ALA A 61 7.67 14.43 -17.38
N LYS A 62 7.04 15.22 -18.25
CA LYS A 62 5.77 14.85 -18.90
C LYS A 62 5.92 13.59 -19.76
N ASN A 63 6.99 13.50 -20.54
CA ASN A 63 7.25 12.32 -21.38
C ASN A 63 7.51 11.07 -20.52
N ILE A 64 8.28 11.19 -19.45
CA ILE A 64 8.51 10.10 -18.49
C ILE A 64 7.19 9.66 -17.84
N ALA A 65 6.38 10.61 -17.38
CA ALA A 65 5.10 10.31 -16.77
C ALA A 65 4.13 9.60 -17.75
N ASN A 66 4.08 10.06 -19.00
CA ASN A 66 3.26 9.43 -20.05
C ASN A 66 3.75 8.01 -20.38
N GLY A 67 5.07 7.82 -20.50
CA GLY A 67 5.68 6.51 -20.71
C GLY A 67 5.38 5.54 -19.56
N ALA A 68 5.54 6.01 -18.30
CA ALA A 68 5.22 5.23 -17.11
C ALA A 68 3.73 4.83 -17.05
N MET A 69 2.82 5.73 -17.39
CA MET A 69 1.39 5.43 -17.43
C MET A 69 1.02 4.46 -18.57
N SER A 70 1.66 4.57 -19.71
CA SER A 70 1.46 3.65 -20.84
C SER A 70 1.96 2.25 -20.50
N PHE A 71 3.12 2.15 -19.88
CA PHE A 71 3.66 0.90 -19.34
C PHE A 71 2.71 0.26 -18.33
N LEU A 72 2.29 1.02 -17.33
CA LEU A 72 1.39 0.54 -16.28
C LEU A 72 0.05 0.04 -16.85
N LYS A 73 -0.49 0.74 -17.87
CA LYS A 73 -1.73 0.33 -18.55
C LYS A 73 -1.54 -1.01 -19.30
N ALA A 74 -0.40 -1.22 -19.92
CA ALA A 74 -0.09 -2.47 -20.62
C ALA A 74 0.05 -3.63 -19.62
N GLU A 75 0.81 -3.43 -18.55
CA GLU A 75 0.98 -4.39 -17.43
C GLU A 75 -0.36 -4.77 -16.81
N TYR A 76 -1.19 -3.80 -16.45
CA TYR A 76 -2.46 -4.06 -15.78
C TYR A 76 -3.46 -4.79 -16.68
N ARG A 77 -3.37 -4.65 -18.00
CA ARG A 77 -4.18 -5.44 -18.92
C ARG A 77 -3.84 -6.93 -18.83
N ILE A 78 -2.56 -7.27 -18.79
CA ILE A 78 -2.10 -8.66 -18.66
C ILE A 78 -2.41 -9.20 -17.28
N LEU A 79 -2.09 -8.43 -16.22
CA LEU A 79 -2.37 -8.79 -14.84
C LEU A 79 -3.87 -9.01 -14.57
N SER A 80 -4.75 -8.20 -15.16
CA SER A 80 -6.19 -8.36 -14.96
C SER A 80 -6.71 -9.70 -15.52
N ILE A 81 -6.20 -10.14 -16.68
CA ILE A 81 -6.54 -11.46 -17.23
C ILE A 81 -6.06 -12.56 -16.28
N PHE A 82 -4.83 -12.48 -15.80
CA PHE A 82 -4.27 -13.45 -14.86
C PHE A 82 -5.06 -13.48 -13.55
N VAL A 83 -5.40 -12.32 -12.97
CA VAL A 83 -6.18 -12.20 -11.73
C VAL A 83 -7.56 -12.83 -11.91
N VAL A 84 -8.24 -12.58 -13.04
CA VAL A 84 -9.57 -13.17 -13.28
C VAL A 84 -9.47 -14.69 -13.42
N CYS A 85 -8.52 -15.21 -14.20
CA CYS A 85 -8.33 -16.66 -14.33
C CYS A 85 -8.05 -17.33 -13.00
N LEU A 86 -7.14 -16.75 -12.19
CA LEU A 86 -6.77 -17.32 -10.91
C LEU A 86 -7.90 -17.19 -9.87
N ALA A 87 -8.67 -16.09 -9.89
CA ALA A 87 -9.83 -15.92 -9.02
C ALA A 87 -10.91 -16.99 -9.29
N VAL A 88 -11.16 -17.31 -10.56
CA VAL A 88 -12.09 -18.38 -10.96
C VAL A 88 -11.59 -19.75 -10.47
N LEU A 89 -10.32 -20.06 -10.64
CA LEU A 89 -9.73 -21.30 -10.14
C LEU A 89 -9.83 -21.41 -8.61
N LEU A 90 -9.52 -20.34 -7.89
CA LEU A 90 -9.62 -20.29 -6.43
C LEU A 90 -11.07 -20.43 -5.95
N TYR A 91 -12.02 -19.85 -6.68
CA TYR A 91 -13.45 -19.99 -6.37
C TYR A 91 -13.92 -21.43 -6.53
N ILE A 92 -13.61 -22.08 -7.66
CA ILE A 92 -13.98 -23.47 -7.93
C ILE A 92 -13.35 -24.41 -6.88
N LYS A 93 -12.07 -24.23 -6.60
CA LYS A 93 -11.37 -25.06 -5.62
C LYS A 93 -11.92 -24.84 -4.21
N GLY A 94 -12.08 -23.57 -3.79
CA GLY A 94 -12.59 -23.22 -2.47
C GLY A 94 -14.05 -23.65 -2.23
N SER A 95 -14.87 -23.81 -3.27
CA SER A 95 -16.24 -24.29 -3.17
C SER A 95 -16.34 -25.82 -3.06
N ASN A 96 -15.30 -26.56 -3.44
CA ASN A 96 -15.29 -28.02 -3.46
C ASN A 96 -14.58 -28.66 -2.26
N GLU A 97 -13.90 -27.88 -1.41
CA GLU A 97 -13.20 -28.40 -0.23
C GLU A 97 -14.02 -28.12 1.04
N GLU A 98 -14.23 -29.15 1.87
CA GLU A 98 -14.86 -29.02 3.19
C GLU A 98 -14.02 -28.10 4.08
N GLY A 99 -14.61 -26.99 4.55
CA GLY A 99 -13.93 -25.97 5.38
C GLY A 99 -13.26 -24.84 4.62
N SER A 100 -13.25 -24.87 3.29
CA SER A 100 -12.84 -23.75 2.45
C SER A 100 -14.04 -23.12 1.78
N HIS A 101 -14.09 -21.80 1.72
CA HIS A 101 -15.20 -21.08 1.10
C HIS A 101 -14.69 -20.29 -0.10
N GLY A 102 -15.56 -20.02 -1.08
CA GLY A 102 -15.26 -19.14 -2.21
C GLY A 102 -14.76 -17.74 -1.84
N MET A 103 -14.79 -17.40 -0.54
CA MET A 103 -14.23 -16.19 0.06
C MET A 103 -12.69 -16.04 -0.15
N VAL A 104 -11.96 -17.14 -0.35
CA VAL A 104 -10.54 -17.10 -0.70
C VAL A 104 -10.33 -16.35 -2.03
N ALA A 105 -11.22 -16.57 -3.01
CA ALA A 105 -11.20 -15.84 -4.26
C ALA A 105 -11.49 -14.34 -4.06
N LEU A 106 -12.44 -14.00 -3.18
CA LEU A 106 -12.72 -12.60 -2.84
C LEU A 106 -11.50 -11.92 -2.20
N SER A 107 -10.86 -12.57 -1.22
CA SER A 107 -9.64 -12.05 -0.58
C SER A 107 -8.53 -11.82 -1.60
N PHE A 108 -8.35 -12.75 -2.53
CA PHE A 108 -7.36 -12.62 -3.60
C PHE A 108 -7.64 -11.41 -4.50
N VAL A 109 -8.90 -11.23 -4.92
CA VAL A 109 -9.30 -10.09 -5.77
C VAL A 109 -9.12 -8.76 -5.04
N VAL A 110 -9.52 -8.66 -3.77
CA VAL A 110 -9.31 -7.46 -2.96
C VAL A 110 -7.83 -7.15 -2.82
N GLY A 111 -6.99 -8.16 -2.53
CA GLY A 111 -5.53 -8.00 -2.46
C GLY A 111 -4.93 -7.52 -3.79
N ALA A 112 -5.38 -8.08 -4.91
CA ALA A 112 -4.95 -7.68 -6.25
C ALA A 112 -5.33 -6.21 -6.57
N ILE A 113 -6.54 -5.78 -6.19
CA ILE A 113 -6.98 -4.39 -6.35
C ILE A 113 -6.14 -3.44 -5.48
N CYS A 114 -5.92 -3.76 -4.20
CA CYS A 114 -5.07 -2.96 -3.31
C CYS A 114 -3.64 -2.85 -3.86
N SER A 115 -3.07 -3.94 -4.36
CA SER A 115 -1.74 -3.98 -4.97
C SER A 115 -1.67 -3.11 -6.23
N ALA A 116 -2.67 -3.21 -7.11
CA ALA A 116 -2.74 -2.39 -8.32
C ALA A 116 -2.86 -0.90 -7.99
N LEU A 117 -3.70 -0.53 -7.02
CA LEU A 117 -3.83 0.86 -6.57
C LEU A 117 -2.53 1.38 -5.96
N ALA A 118 -1.85 0.58 -5.15
CA ALA A 118 -0.55 0.93 -4.57
C ALA A 118 0.50 1.18 -5.65
N GLY A 119 0.60 0.29 -6.65
CA GLY A 119 1.49 0.44 -7.81
C GLY A 119 1.19 1.70 -8.63
N PHE A 120 -0.09 1.97 -8.88
CA PHE A 120 -0.52 3.18 -9.61
C PHE A 120 -0.15 4.46 -8.87
N ILE A 121 -0.46 4.53 -7.57
CA ILE A 121 -0.12 5.70 -6.73
C ILE A 121 1.41 5.86 -6.68
N GLY A 122 2.14 4.79 -6.42
CA GLY A 122 3.60 4.78 -6.34
C GLY A 122 4.26 5.30 -7.62
N MET A 123 3.86 4.79 -8.77
CA MET A 123 4.38 5.22 -10.08
C MET A 123 4.09 6.71 -10.35
N ARG A 124 2.89 7.15 -10.04
CA ARG A 124 2.49 8.56 -10.21
C ARG A 124 3.27 9.51 -9.30
N VAL A 125 3.49 9.11 -8.06
CA VAL A 125 4.25 9.91 -7.10
C VAL A 125 5.74 9.93 -7.47
N ALA A 126 6.31 8.78 -7.81
CA ALA A 126 7.72 8.68 -8.21
C ALA A 126 8.03 9.57 -9.42
N THR A 127 7.23 9.52 -10.46
CA THR A 127 7.44 10.35 -11.67
C THR A 127 7.30 11.85 -11.38
N LYS A 128 6.40 12.23 -10.46
CA LYS A 128 6.26 13.63 -10.02
C LYS A 128 7.43 14.08 -9.14
N ALA A 129 7.88 13.24 -8.21
CA ALA A 129 8.94 13.57 -7.27
C ALA A 129 10.31 13.71 -7.96
N ASN A 130 10.62 12.84 -8.94
CA ASN A 130 11.91 12.79 -9.60
C ASN A 130 12.37 14.14 -10.19
N VAL A 131 11.52 14.77 -11.00
CA VAL A 131 11.89 16.06 -11.62
C VAL A 131 12.02 17.17 -10.58
N ARG A 132 11.19 17.16 -9.54
CA ARG A 132 11.21 18.15 -8.46
C ARG A 132 12.43 17.99 -7.57
N THR A 133 12.82 16.74 -7.29
CA THR A 133 14.10 16.42 -6.63
C THR A 133 15.27 16.95 -7.44
N THR A 134 15.28 16.71 -8.74
CA THR A 134 16.34 17.20 -9.64
C THR A 134 16.40 18.73 -9.65
N ASN A 135 15.24 19.41 -9.70
CA ASN A 135 15.24 20.86 -9.62
C ASN A 135 15.71 21.38 -8.26
N ALA A 136 15.24 20.78 -7.18
CA ALA A 136 15.66 21.14 -5.81
C ALA A 136 17.17 20.95 -5.60
N ALA A 137 17.78 19.94 -6.22
CA ALA A 137 19.23 19.66 -6.17
C ALA A 137 20.08 20.79 -6.77
N ARG A 138 19.53 21.60 -7.65
CA ARG A 138 20.20 22.79 -8.21
C ARG A 138 20.38 23.88 -7.17
N THR A 139 19.58 23.89 -6.13
CA THR A 139 19.60 24.91 -5.08
C THR A 139 20.36 24.40 -3.84
N SER A 140 20.00 23.20 -3.34
CA SER A 140 20.69 22.59 -2.22
C SER A 140 20.41 21.09 -2.12
N LEU A 141 21.38 20.33 -1.60
CA LEU A 141 21.24 18.91 -1.33
C LEU A 141 20.13 18.65 -0.29
N GLY A 142 20.01 19.48 0.74
CA GLY A 142 18.99 19.32 1.78
C GLY A 142 17.57 19.40 1.22
N LYS A 143 17.29 20.37 0.35
CA LYS A 143 15.99 20.49 -0.33
C LYS A 143 15.70 19.31 -1.25
N ALA A 144 16.72 18.83 -1.98
CA ALA A 144 16.58 17.66 -2.82
C ALA A 144 16.22 16.41 -2.02
N LEU A 145 16.92 16.19 -0.90
CA LEU A 145 16.65 15.07 0.00
C LEU A 145 15.24 15.15 0.61
N GLU A 146 14.79 16.34 1.01
CA GLU A 146 13.43 16.54 1.54
C GLU A 146 12.36 16.10 0.53
N VAL A 147 12.49 16.50 -0.73
CA VAL A 147 11.55 16.13 -1.80
C VAL A 147 11.63 14.62 -2.08
N ALA A 148 12.83 14.06 -2.17
CA ALA A 148 13.06 12.65 -2.46
C ALA A 148 12.50 11.75 -1.35
N PHE A 149 12.82 12.04 -0.07
CA PHE A 149 12.32 11.28 1.08
C PHE A 149 10.81 11.42 1.23
N THR A 150 10.26 12.61 0.99
CA THR A 150 8.80 12.79 0.98
C THR A 150 8.15 11.92 -0.09
N GLY A 151 8.72 11.86 -1.31
CA GLY A 151 8.25 10.99 -2.38
C GLY A 151 8.28 9.51 -1.99
N GLY A 152 9.39 9.05 -1.42
CA GLY A 152 9.54 7.69 -0.91
C GLY A 152 8.57 7.36 0.22
N SER A 153 8.37 8.28 1.17
CA SER A 153 7.42 8.12 2.28
C SER A 153 5.97 8.01 1.79
N VAL A 154 5.59 8.82 0.80
CA VAL A 154 4.25 8.73 0.18
C VAL A 154 4.04 7.38 -0.49
N MET A 155 5.04 6.88 -1.21
CA MET A 155 4.98 5.56 -1.83
C MET A 155 4.89 4.45 -0.78
N GLY A 156 5.78 4.44 0.21
CA GLY A 156 5.83 3.42 1.25
C GLY A 156 4.56 3.38 2.10
N LEU A 157 4.11 4.52 2.62
CA LEU A 157 2.88 4.61 3.41
C LEU A 157 1.62 4.35 2.58
N GLY A 158 1.64 4.65 1.28
CA GLY A 158 0.56 4.28 0.37
C GLY A 158 0.38 2.77 0.25
N VAL A 159 1.47 2.03 0.07
CA VAL A 159 1.47 0.57 0.02
C VAL A 159 1.01 -0.03 1.35
N VAL A 160 1.62 0.41 2.46
CA VAL A 160 1.29 -0.10 3.80
C VAL A 160 -0.15 0.25 4.17
N GLY A 161 -0.59 1.50 3.92
CA GLY A 161 -1.94 1.95 4.23
C GLY A 161 -3.01 1.15 3.49
N LEU A 162 -2.82 0.91 2.19
CA LEU A 162 -3.74 0.08 1.40
C LEU A 162 -3.70 -1.39 1.83
N GLY A 163 -2.52 -1.94 2.13
CA GLY A 163 -2.37 -3.31 2.61
C GLY A 163 -3.06 -3.53 3.97
N VAL A 164 -2.82 -2.61 4.93
CA VAL A 164 -3.46 -2.68 6.25
C VAL A 164 -4.97 -2.51 6.14
N LEU A 165 -5.46 -1.54 5.36
CA LEU A 165 -6.90 -1.35 5.15
C LEU A 165 -7.54 -2.58 4.48
N GLY A 166 -6.95 -3.09 3.41
CA GLY A 166 -7.48 -4.25 2.69
C GLY A 166 -7.57 -5.48 3.59
N LEU A 167 -6.47 -5.80 4.28
CA LEU A 167 -6.40 -6.97 5.15
C LEU A 167 -7.34 -6.87 6.36
N SER A 168 -7.32 -5.72 7.04
CA SER A 168 -8.16 -5.52 8.23
C SER A 168 -9.65 -5.46 7.89
N SER A 169 -10.02 -4.88 6.74
CA SER A 169 -11.41 -4.86 6.27
C SER A 169 -11.92 -6.26 5.92
N LEU A 170 -11.10 -7.10 5.26
CA LEU A 170 -11.43 -8.49 5.00
C LEU A 170 -11.58 -9.29 6.29
N PHE A 171 -10.68 -9.09 7.24
CA PHE A 171 -10.73 -9.76 8.53
C PHE A 171 -12.00 -9.39 9.30
N ALA A 172 -12.34 -8.10 9.38
CA ALA A 172 -13.57 -7.63 10.00
C ALA A 172 -14.82 -8.19 9.32
N LEU A 173 -14.81 -8.28 7.99
CA LEU A 173 -15.90 -8.89 7.22
C LEU A 173 -16.08 -10.37 7.58
N TYR A 174 -14.98 -11.12 7.66
CA TYR A 174 -15.04 -12.55 7.95
C TYR A 174 -15.46 -12.84 9.37
N GLN A 175 -15.02 -12.05 10.36
CA GLN A 175 -15.51 -12.18 11.74
C GLN A 175 -17.01 -11.95 11.86
N ASN A 176 -17.61 -11.08 11.04
CA ASN A 176 -19.05 -10.84 11.05
C ASN A 176 -19.85 -11.96 10.37
N ILE A 177 -19.27 -12.63 9.37
CA ILE A 177 -19.93 -13.72 8.62
C ILE A 177 -19.77 -15.06 9.35
N TRP A 178 -18.62 -15.29 9.97
CA TRP A 178 -18.30 -16.47 10.78
C TRP A 178 -17.78 -16.03 12.15
N PRO A 179 -18.68 -15.74 13.10
CA PRO A 179 -18.29 -15.59 14.49
C PRO A 179 -17.90 -16.97 15.02
N GLY A 180 -16.55 -17.25 15.05
CA GLY A 180 -15.96 -18.50 15.53
C GLY A 180 -16.17 -18.74 17.01
#